data_5654faa83f338244dcaae9449eb6b8a3
#
_entry.id   5654faa83f338244dcaae9449eb6b8a3
#
_cell.length_a   1.000
_cell.length_b   1.000
_cell.length_c   1.000
_cell.angle_alpha   90.00
_cell.angle_beta   90.00
_cell.angle_gamma   90.00
#
_symmetry.space_group_name_H-M   'P 1'
#
loop_
_entity.id
_entity.type
_entity.pdbx_description
1 polymer ?
#
loop_
_entity_poly.entity_id
_entity_poly.type
_entity_poly.pdbx_seq_one_letter_code
_entity_poly.pdbx_strand_id
1 'polypeptide(L)'
;MSTTLRDEISDLWARYDAYEVDAASAGTDELDTLDAFLDALEAGEVRAAEKRDGQWEANAWVKRGILLNFGLRETQAREYGDVTYHDVLPLVDTGPIGERGTRNTPDGTVIRRGAHVGSNAILMSPAFVNVGAHVGDGTLVDSCDTVGSCAQIGANVKLGANTLIGGVLEPVESAPVVVEDDVSLGAGCRVTSGFVVGEGSVVGENTLLTPRIPVYDLVEGEVVFGHLPPERRAFTRFVESSIGDHDLFGDAGAFKPAVVATDVEEDTLEA
;
A
#
# COMPACT_ATOMS: atom_id res chain seq x y z
N MET A 1 -4.57 -24.80 -5.25
CA MET A 1 -3.21 -24.38 -4.84
C MET A 1 -3.21 -23.50 -3.59
N SER A 2 -4.05 -22.48 -3.47
CA SER A 2 -3.98 -21.54 -2.33
C SER A 2 -4.24 -22.13 -0.93
N THR A 3 -4.99 -23.22 -0.80
CA THR A 3 -5.30 -23.82 0.51
C THR A 3 -4.06 -24.49 1.12
N THR A 4 -3.30 -25.22 0.31
CA THR A 4 -2.07 -25.91 0.75
C THR A 4 -0.98 -24.91 1.16
N LEU A 5 -0.72 -23.86 0.35
CA LEU A 5 0.29 -22.86 0.66
C LEU A 5 -0.06 -22.06 1.93
N ARG A 6 -1.34 -21.73 2.11
CA ARG A 6 -1.82 -21.05 3.32
C ARG A 6 -1.59 -21.92 4.56
N ASP A 7 -1.86 -23.22 4.46
CA ASP A 7 -1.69 -24.15 5.57
C ASP A 7 -0.20 -24.30 5.91
N GLU A 8 0.66 -24.45 4.91
CA GLU A 8 2.13 -24.51 5.08
C GLU A 8 2.70 -23.27 5.76
N ILE A 9 2.30 -22.08 5.33
CA ILE A 9 2.72 -20.80 5.96
C ILE A 9 2.17 -20.72 7.40
N SER A 10 0.96 -21.17 7.64
CA SER A 10 0.35 -21.14 8.98
C SER A 10 1.07 -22.08 9.95
N ASP A 11 1.42 -23.27 9.50
CA ASP A 11 2.19 -24.26 10.27
C ASP A 11 3.60 -23.74 10.54
N LEU A 12 4.26 -23.16 9.53
CA LEU A 12 5.58 -22.57 9.69
C LEU A 12 5.58 -21.41 10.67
N TRP A 13 4.53 -20.56 10.62
CA TRP A 13 4.34 -19.48 11.58
C TRP A 13 4.18 -20.01 13.01
N ALA A 14 3.40 -21.08 13.19
CA ALA A 14 3.22 -21.68 14.52
C ALA A 14 4.53 -22.20 15.11
N ARG A 15 5.38 -22.84 14.29
CA ARG A 15 6.71 -23.31 14.69
C ARG A 15 7.66 -22.14 15.00
N TYR A 16 7.62 -21.06 14.21
CA TYR A 16 8.41 -19.86 14.44
C TYR A 16 8.01 -19.15 15.74
N ASP A 17 6.73 -18.97 15.98
CA ASP A 17 6.19 -18.35 17.20
C ASP A 17 6.48 -19.17 18.46
N ALA A 18 6.56 -20.50 18.31
CA ALA A 18 6.97 -21.43 19.38
C ALA A 18 8.51 -21.54 19.58
N TYR A 19 9.30 -20.77 18.82
CA TYR A 19 10.77 -20.85 18.83
C TYR A 19 11.34 -22.21 18.42
N GLU A 20 10.60 -22.98 17.62
CA GLU A 20 11.03 -24.29 17.12
C GLU A 20 11.86 -24.18 15.83
N VAL A 21 11.77 -23.03 15.14
CA VAL A 21 12.56 -22.69 13.95
C VAL A 21 12.99 -21.23 14.00
N ASP A 22 14.20 -20.96 13.58
CA ASP A 22 14.81 -19.62 13.44
C ASP A 22 15.69 -19.56 12.19
N ALA A 23 16.33 -18.44 11.92
CA ALA A 23 17.20 -18.26 10.75
C ALA A 23 18.40 -19.23 10.69
N ALA A 24 18.86 -19.73 11.84
CA ALA A 24 19.98 -20.66 11.91
C ALA A 24 19.58 -22.12 11.68
N SER A 25 18.29 -22.45 11.96
CA SER A 25 17.75 -23.80 11.87
C SER A 25 16.80 -24.03 10.68
N ALA A 26 16.38 -22.97 10.00
CA ALA A 26 15.53 -23.06 8.81
C ALA A 26 16.26 -23.82 7.69
N GLY A 27 15.66 -24.91 7.24
CA GLY A 27 16.17 -25.77 6.19
C GLY A 27 15.67 -25.39 4.79
N THR A 28 16.06 -26.18 3.81
CA THR A 28 15.66 -25.99 2.41
C THR A 28 14.14 -26.00 2.25
N ASP A 29 13.44 -26.90 2.91
CA ASP A 29 11.98 -27.05 2.76
C ASP A 29 11.23 -25.81 3.22
N GLU A 30 11.63 -25.20 4.36
CA GLU A 30 11.05 -23.94 4.83
C GLU A 30 11.34 -22.79 3.87
N LEU A 31 12.56 -22.69 3.37
CA LEU A 31 12.94 -21.63 2.43
C LEU A 31 12.24 -21.78 1.07
N ASP A 32 12.06 -23.01 0.57
CA ASP A 32 11.33 -23.29 -0.66
C ASP A 32 9.83 -22.92 -0.51
N THR A 33 9.22 -23.20 0.64
CA THR A 33 7.85 -22.75 0.95
C THR A 33 7.75 -21.22 0.94
N LEU A 34 8.73 -20.52 1.52
CA LEU A 34 8.77 -19.06 1.51
C LEU A 34 9.04 -18.49 0.12
N ASP A 35 9.81 -19.16 -0.73
CA ASP A 35 10.00 -18.72 -2.12
C ASP A 35 8.70 -18.91 -2.94
N ALA A 36 8.03 -20.05 -2.82
CA ALA A 36 6.74 -20.29 -3.46
C ALA A 36 5.67 -19.25 -3.01
N PHE A 37 5.71 -18.85 -1.74
CA PHE A 37 4.83 -17.79 -1.21
C PHE A 37 5.13 -16.44 -1.86
N LEU A 38 6.40 -16.06 -2.01
CA LEU A 38 6.78 -14.80 -2.68
C LEU A 38 6.41 -14.83 -4.17
N ASP A 39 6.58 -16.00 -4.84
CA ASP A 39 6.15 -16.19 -6.23
C ASP A 39 4.63 -15.98 -6.39
N ALA A 40 3.82 -16.53 -5.50
CA ALA A 40 2.37 -16.37 -5.52
C ALA A 40 1.93 -14.91 -5.29
N LEU A 41 2.65 -14.16 -4.44
CA LEU A 41 2.44 -12.73 -4.28
C LEU A 41 2.78 -11.96 -5.57
N GLU A 42 3.93 -12.24 -6.18
CA GLU A 42 4.36 -11.58 -7.43
C GLU A 42 3.44 -11.89 -8.61
N ALA A 43 2.90 -13.10 -8.66
CA ALA A 43 1.89 -13.49 -9.65
C ALA A 43 0.53 -12.80 -9.42
N GLY A 44 0.31 -12.22 -8.24
CA GLY A 44 -0.99 -11.65 -7.86
C GLY A 44 -2.05 -12.71 -7.47
N GLU A 45 -1.66 -13.98 -7.34
CA GLU A 45 -2.52 -15.09 -6.91
C GLU A 45 -2.90 -14.99 -5.44
N VAL A 46 -2.04 -14.35 -4.65
CA VAL A 46 -2.20 -14.12 -3.22
C VAL A 46 -2.11 -12.64 -2.93
N ARG A 47 -3.00 -12.12 -2.11
CA ARG A 47 -3.05 -10.70 -1.75
C ARG A 47 -3.08 -10.50 -0.25
N ALA A 48 -2.49 -9.38 0.23
CA ALA A 48 -2.45 -9.01 1.64
C ALA A 48 -3.81 -8.57 2.20
N ALA A 49 -4.77 -8.22 1.35
CA ALA A 49 -6.17 -8.03 1.68
C ALA A 49 -7.07 -8.37 0.49
N GLU A 50 -8.31 -8.70 0.81
CA GLU A 50 -9.37 -9.00 -0.15
C GLU A 50 -10.65 -8.28 0.24
N LYS A 51 -11.48 -7.94 -0.74
CA LYS A 51 -12.81 -7.37 -0.52
C LYS A 51 -13.82 -8.51 -0.31
N ARG A 52 -14.42 -8.59 0.88
CA ARG A 52 -15.44 -9.57 1.26
C ARG A 52 -16.68 -8.82 1.74
N ASP A 53 -17.83 -9.18 1.23
CA ASP A 53 -19.11 -8.51 1.55
C ASP A 53 -19.03 -6.96 1.48
N GLY A 54 -18.26 -6.45 0.52
CA GLY A 54 -18.08 -5.02 0.28
C GLY A 54 -17.04 -4.34 1.19
N GLN A 55 -16.43 -5.06 2.13
CA GLN A 55 -15.41 -4.53 3.03
C GLN A 55 -14.03 -5.14 2.76
N TRP A 56 -12.99 -4.34 2.92
CA TRP A 56 -11.62 -4.81 2.80
C TRP A 56 -11.15 -5.47 4.11
N GLU A 57 -10.73 -6.71 4.01
CA GLU A 57 -10.24 -7.51 5.12
C GLU A 57 -8.78 -7.92 4.90
N ALA A 58 -8.00 -7.85 5.98
CA ALA A 58 -6.62 -8.30 5.95
C ALA A 58 -6.51 -9.82 5.87
N ASN A 59 -5.64 -10.32 5.01
CA ASN A 59 -5.19 -11.70 5.01
C ASN A 59 -4.01 -11.86 5.98
N ALA A 60 -4.28 -12.02 7.27
CA ALA A 60 -3.27 -12.08 8.32
C ALA A 60 -2.19 -13.14 8.06
N TRP A 61 -2.55 -14.29 7.47
CA TRP A 61 -1.60 -15.34 7.11
C TRP A 61 -0.56 -14.86 6.07
N VAL A 62 -0.96 -13.97 5.15
CA VAL A 62 -0.04 -13.39 4.15
C VAL A 62 0.98 -12.50 4.83
N LYS A 63 0.55 -11.66 5.75
CA LYS A 63 1.47 -10.81 6.51
C LYS A 63 2.43 -11.64 7.38
N ARG A 64 1.94 -12.73 7.99
CA ARG A 64 2.79 -13.70 8.70
C ARG A 64 3.83 -14.34 7.78
N GLY A 65 3.45 -14.72 6.56
CA GLY A 65 4.38 -15.21 5.54
C GLY A 65 5.47 -14.20 5.18
N ILE A 66 5.13 -12.91 5.11
CA ILE A 66 6.12 -11.84 4.90
C ILE A 66 7.06 -11.72 6.11
N LEU A 67 6.52 -11.73 7.33
CA LEU A 67 7.32 -11.67 8.56
C LEU A 67 8.24 -12.89 8.71
N LEU A 68 7.80 -14.08 8.31
CA LEU A 68 8.64 -15.28 8.26
C LEU A 68 9.85 -15.10 7.34
N ASN A 69 9.67 -14.45 6.19
CA ASN A 69 10.79 -14.14 5.31
C ASN A 69 11.84 -13.25 6.00
N PHE A 70 11.41 -12.29 6.83
CA PHE A 70 12.35 -11.46 7.60
C PHE A 70 12.96 -12.20 8.79
N GLY A 71 12.23 -13.13 9.41
CA GLY A 71 12.67 -13.87 10.59
C GLY A 71 13.53 -15.08 10.30
N LEU A 72 13.36 -15.74 9.13
CA LEU A 72 14.01 -16.99 8.78
C LEU A 72 15.13 -16.88 7.72
N ARG A 73 15.32 -15.70 7.14
CA ARG A 73 16.39 -15.47 6.16
C ARG A 73 17.50 -14.62 6.75
N GLU A 74 18.72 -14.92 6.36
CA GLU A 74 19.88 -14.08 6.67
C GLU A 74 20.01 -12.93 5.67
N THR A 75 20.52 -11.78 6.15
CA THR A 75 20.91 -10.67 5.28
C THR A 75 22.03 -11.10 4.35
N GLN A 76 21.88 -10.87 3.08
CA GLN A 76 22.84 -11.19 2.03
C GLN A 76 23.21 -9.93 1.23
N ALA A 77 24.48 -9.87 0.81
CA ALA A 77 24.94 -8.90 -0.18
C ALA A 77 24.48 -9.34 -1.58
N ARG A 78 23.88 -8.43 -2.34
CA ARG A 78 23.45 -8.66 -3.72
C ARG A 78 23.86 -7.50 -4.59
N GLU A 79 24.42 -7.80 -5.75
CA GLU A 79 24.88 -6.81 -6.72
C GLU A 79 23.81 -6.58 -7.80
N TYR A 80 23.45 -5.32 -8.02
CA TYR A 80 22.54 -4.87 -9.07
C TYR A 80 23.22 -3.71 -9.81
N GLY A 81 23.84 -4.02 -10.95
CA GLY A 81 24.71 -3.07 -11.65
C GLY A 81 25.90 -2.66 -10.76
N ASP A 82 26.08 -1.37 -10.57
CA ASP A 82 27.19 -0.81 -9.78
C ASP A 82 26.86 -0.63 -8.28
N VAL A 83 25.68 -1.12 -7.83
CA VAL A 83 25.22 -0.97 -6.45
C VAL A 83 25.14 -2.32 -5.76
N THR A 84 25.68 -2.41 -4.54
CA THR A 84 25.54 -3.58 -3.65
C THR A 84 24.51 -3.26 -2.56
N TYR A 85 23.45 -4.06 -2.51
CA TYR A 85 22.44 -4.00 -1.45
C TYR A 85 22.68 -5.11 -0.42
N HIS A 86 22.32 -4.84 0.84
CA HIS A 86 22.38 -5.79 1.94
C HIS A 86 20.97 -5.94 2.50
N ASP A 87 20.25 -7.00 2.11
CA ASP A 87 18.87 -7.23 2.56
C ASP A 87 18.59 -8.75 2.65
N VAL A 88 17.55 -9.11 3.39
CA VAL A 88 17.04 -10.48 3.47
C VAL A 88 16.31 -10.88 2.18
N LEU A 89 15.63 -9.93 1.52
CA LEU A 89 14.93 -10.15 0.26
C LEU A 89 15.70 -9.56 -0.92
N PRO A 90 15.75 -10.26 -2.07
CA PRO A 90 16.24 -9.69 -3.31
C PRO A 90 15.25 -8.64 -3.86
N LEU A 91 15.60 -8.04 -4.97
CA LEU A 91 14.66 -7.32 -5.83
C LEU A 91 13.92 -8.32 -6.74
N VAL A 92 12.74 -7.90 -7.22
CA VAL A 92 12.00 -8.69 -8.21
C VAL A 92 12.76 -8.74 -9.54
N ASP A 93 12.63 -9.86 -10.26
CA ASP A 93 13.02 -9.90 -11.67
C ASP A 93 12.03 -9.08 -12.51
N THR A 94 12.50 -7.99 -13.10
CA THR A 94 11.66 -7.10 -13.91
C THR A 94 11.43 -7.57 -15.34
N GLY A 95 12.08 -8.66 -15.79
CA GLY A 95 11.88 -9.23 -17.12
C GLY A 95 10.42 -9.61 -17.38
N PRO A 96 9.78 -10.46 -16.54
CA PRO A 96 8.37 -10.82 -16.69
C PRO A 96 7.41 -9.62 -16.59
N ILE A 97 7.76 -8.59 -15.82
CA ILE A 97 6.97 -7.35 -15.72
C ILE A 97 6.99 -6.62 -17.08
N GLY A 98 8.15 -6.49 -17.70
CA GLY A 98 8.31 -5.88 -19.03
C GLY A 98 7.58 -6.65 -20.13
N GLU A 99 7.57 -7.99 -20.08
CA GLU A 99 6.84 -8.85 -21.04
C GLU A 99 5.32 -8.63 -21.00
N ARG A 100 4.77 -8.16 -19.88
CA ARG A 100 3.37 -7.80 -19.73
C ARG A 100 3.04 -6.36 -20.20
N GLY A 101 3.98 -5.69 -20.88
CA GLY A 101 3.80 -4.32 -21.40
C GLY A 101 4.00 -3.23 -20.35
N THR A 102 4.39 -3.56 -19.15
CA THR A 102 4.67 -2.58 -18.10
C THR A 102 5.97 -1.85 -18.37
N ARG A 103 5.93 -0.53 -18.26
CA ARG A 103 7.09 0.35 -18.44
C ARG A 103 7.71 0.65 -17.09
N ASN A 104 8.97 0.31 -16.93
CA ASN A 104 9.80 0.76 -15.82
C ASN A 104 10.85 1.73 -16.38
N THR A 105 10.74 3.04 -16.03
CA THR A 105 11.69 4.02 -16.53
C THR A 105 13.06 3.82 -15.88
N PRO A 106 14.16 4.17 -16.55
CA PRO A 106 15.49 3.96 -16.00
C PRO A 106 15.70 4.80 -14.73
N ASP A 107 16.63 4.32 -13.90
CA ASP A 107 17.25 5.08 -12.84
C ASP A 107 16.49 5.14 -11.49
N GLY A 108 16.54 4.05 -10.75
CA GLY A 108 16.31 4.07 -9.30
C GLY A 108 14.96 3.56 -8.81
N THR A 109 14.11 2.99 -9.66
CA THR A 109 12.93 2.27 -9.18
C THR A 109 13.32 0.97 -8.51
N VAL A 110 12.83 0.75 -7.30
CA VAL A 110 13.05 -0.46 -6.51
C VAL A 110 11.73 -1.20 -6.34
N ILE A 111 11.68 -2.45 -6.82
CA ILE A 111 10.56 -3.36 -6.61
C ILE A 111 11.10 -4.54 -5.79
N ARG A 112 10.64 -4.65 -4.54
CA ARG A 112 11.07 -5.75 -3.67
C ARG A 112 10.40 -7.05 -4.04
N ARG A 113 11.10 -8.16 -3.87
CA ARG A 113 10.58 -9.52 -4.00
C ARG A 113 9.26 -9.67 -3.23
N GLY A 114 8.25 -10.33 -3.83
CA GLY A 114 6.92 -10.46 -3.28
C GLY A 114 6.01 -9.24 -3.49
N ALA A 115 6.39 -8.28 -4.34
CA ALA A 115 5.52 -7.20 -4.80
C ALA A 115 4.92 -7.55 -6.18
N HIS A 116 3.61 -7.40 -6.33
CA HIS A 116 2.94 -7.58 -7.62
C HIS A 116 2.87 -6.25 -8.37
N VAL A 117 3.19 -6.29 -9.67
CA VAL A 117 2.96 -5.19 -10.61
C VAL A 117 2.23 -5.74 -11.83
N GLY A 118 1.05 -5.20 -12.10
CA GLY A 118 0.15 -5.63 -13.15
C GLY A 118 0.66 -5.31 -14.56
N SER A 119 -0.15 -5.67 -15.56
CA SER A 119 0.12 -5.44 -16.97
C SER A 119 -0.10 -3.98 -17.36
N ASN A 120 0.68 -3.49 -18.34
CA ASN A 120 0.57 -2.13 -18.87
C ASN A 120 0.69 -1.01 -17.81
N ALA A 121 1.22 -1.31 -16.63
CA ALA A 121 1.51 -0.31 -15.62
C ALA A 121 2.68 0.60 -16.07
N ILE A 122 2.82 1.75 -15.42
CA ILE A 122 3.94 2.66 -15.64
C ILE A 122 4.58 2.99 -14.30
N LEU A 123 5.85 2.67 -14.16
CA LEU A 123 6.66 3.02 -12.98
C LEU A 123 7.65 4.11 -13.39
N MET A 124 7.43 5.34 -12.90
CA MET A 124 8.32 6.48 -13.13
C MET A 124 9.35 6.55 -12.01
N SER A 125 10.62 6.60 -12.40
CA SER A 125 11.73 6.60 -11.45
C SER A 125 11.97 7.97 -10.79
N PRO A 126 12.53 7.99 -9.57
CA PRO A 126 12.65 6.84 -8.69
C PRO A 126 11.31 6.51 -8.02
N ALA A 127 10.97 5.24 -7.89
CA ALA A 127 9.81 4.80 -7.13
C ALA A 127 10.17 3.59 -6.25
N PHE A 128 9.39 3.33 -5.21
CA PHE A 128 9.61 2.21 -4.31
C PHE A 128 8.32 1.40 -4.13
N VAL A 129 8.36 0.12 -4.49
CA VAL A 129 7.26 -0.83 -4.30
C VAL A 129 7.71 -1.92 -3.34
N ASN A 130 7.11 -1.98 -2.16
CA ASN A 130 7.53 -2.85 -1.08
C ASN A 130 6.85 -4.22 -1.14
N VAL A 131 7.40 -5.20 -0.40
CA VAL A 131 6.90 -6.58 -0.31
C VAL A 131 5.42 -6.63 0.07
N GLY A 132 4.66 -7.52 -0.55
CA GLY A 132 3.22 -7.68 -0.35
C GLY A 132 2.36 -6.58 -0.95
N ALA A 133 2.95 -5.53 -1.52
CA ALA A 133 2.21 -4.53 -2.27
C ALA A 133 1.65 -5.15 -3.56
N HIS A 134 0.46 -4.69 -3.93
CA HIS A 134 -0.19 -5.04 -5.19
C HIS A 134 -0.48 -3.76 -5.97
N VAL A 135 0.04 -3.66 -7.17
CA VAL A 135 -0.22 -2.57 -8.12
C VAL A 135 -0.97 -3.17 -9.30
N GLY A 136 -2.21 -2.73 -9.51
CA GLY A 136 -3.11 -3.25 -10.55
C GLY A 136 -2.73 -2.84 -11.97
N ASP A 137 -3.41 -3.44 -12.94
CA ASP A 137 -3.18 -3.23 -14.37
C ASP A 137 -3.41 -1.75 -14.77
N GLY A 138 -2.59 -1.25 -15.70
CA GLY A 138 -2.72 0.11 -16.22
C GLY A 138 -2.38 1.24 -15.24
N THR A 139 -1.97 0.92 -14.03
CA THR A 139 -1.70 1.91 -12.98
C THR A 139 -0.40 2.66 -13.21
N LEU A 140 -0.42 3.98 -12.99
CA LEU A 140 0.75 4.85 -12.97
C LEU A 140 1.23 5.04 -11.52
N VAL A 141 2.46 4.64 -11.25
CA VAL A 141 3.24 5.00 -10.06
C VAL A 141 4.25 6.05 -10.48
N ASP A 142 4.04 7.31 -10.11
CA ASP A 142 4.84 8.43 -10.59
C ASP A 142 6.14 8.60 -9.78
N SER A 143 6.95 9.57 -10.16
CA SER A 143 8.29 9.79 -9.61
C SER A 143 8.26 10.11 -8.11
N CYS A 144 9.18 9.50 -7.39
CA CYS A 144 9.31 9.60 -5.92
C CYS A 144 8.14 9.00 -5.14
N ASP A 145 7.31 8.17 -5.78
CA ASP A 145 6.23 7.49 -5.10
C ASP A 145 6.73 6.33 -4.24
N THR A 146 6.02 6.11 -3.14
CA THR A 146 6.22 4.95 -2.27
C THR A 146 4.92 4.16 -2.16
N VAL A 147 4.94 2.90 -2.58
CA VAL A 147 3.90 1.91 -2.32
C VAL A 147 4.39 1.01 -1.18
N GLY A 148 3.85 1.22 0.00
CA GLY A 148 4.28 0.55 1.24
C GLY A 148 3.89 -0.91 1.31
N SER A 149 4.45 -1.63 2.29
CA SER A 149 4.20 -3.07 2.47
C SER A 149 2.72 -3.39 2.56
N CYS A 150 2.28 -4.38 1.81
CA CYS A 150 0.90 -4.86 1.79
C CYS A 150 -0.13 -3.87 1.24
N ALA A 151 0.26 -2.68 0.77
CA ALA A 151 -0.67 -1.74 0.15
C ALA A 151 -1.34 -2.35 -1.08
N GLN A 152 -2.64 -2.08 -1.27
CA GLN A 152 -3.43 -2.64 -2.36
C GLN A 152 -3.88 -1.50 -3.27
N ILE A 153 -3.31 -1.44 -4.45
CA ILE A 153 -3.64 -0.46 -5.49
C ILE A 153 -4.38 -1.17 -6.61
N GLY A 154 -5.54 -0.64 -6.96
CA GLY A 154 -6.40 -1.15 -8.02
C GLY A 154 -5.86 -0.94 -9.43
N ALA A 155 -6.69 -1.24 -10.42
CA ALA A 155 -6.40 -1.01 -11.83
C ALA A 155 -6.66 0.45 -12.23
N ASN A 156 -5.94 0.92 -13.27
CA ASN A 156 -6.07 2.26 -13.85
C ASN A 156 -5.89 3.42 -12.84
N VAL A 157 -5.26 3.17 -11.71
CA VAL A 157 -4.99 4.20 -10.70
C VAL A 157 -3.88 5.12 -11.17
N LYS A 158 -4.01 6.41 -10.87
CA LYS A 158 -2.95 7.39 -11.04
C LYS A 158 -2.46 7.87 -9.68
N LEU A 159 -1.24 7.49 -9.31
CA LEU A 159 -0.52 8.10 -8.20
C LEU A 159 0.28 9.27 -8.75
N GLY A 160 -0.03 10.49 -8.31
CA GLY A 160 0.75 11.68 -8.69
C GLY A 160 2.08 11.72 -7.96
N ALA A 161 3.07 12.35 -8.57
CA ALA A 161 4.45 12.36 -8.08
C ALA A 161 4.59 12.68 -6.58
N ASN A 162 5.50 12.00 -5.90
CA ASN A 162 5.76 12.13 -4.46
C ASN A 162 4.57 11.72 -3.57
N THR A 163 3.74 10.79 -4.05
CA THR A 163 2.65 10.19 -3.26
C THR A 163 3.21 9.10 -2.33
N LEU A 164 2.72 9.08 -1.09
CA LEU A 164 3.03 8.05 -0.11
C LEU A 164 1.79 7.20 0.16
N ILE A 165 1.81 5.95 -0.26
CA ILE A 165 0.88 4.92 0.17
C ILE A 165 1.55 4.16 1.33
N GLY A 166 1.01 4.32 2.53
CA GLY A 166 1.60 3.77 3.74
C GLY A 166 1.54 2.25 3.79
N GLY A 167 2.59 1.64 4.32
CA GLY A 167 2.61 0.21 4.60
C GLY A 167 1.92 -0.12 5.92
N VAL A 168 1.18 -1.25 5.96
CA VAL A 168 0.59 -1.80 7.18
C VAL A 168 0.91 -3.29 7.24
N LEU A 169 2.11 -3.63 7.68
CA LEU A 169 2.54 -5.02 7.88
C LEU A 169 2.14 -5.53 9.27
N GLU A 170 2.37 -4.70 10.27
CA GLU A 170 2.04 -5.01 11.67
C GLU A 170 1.11 -3.93 12.27
N PRO A 171 0.14 -4.32 13.12
CA PRO A 171 -0.25 -5.70 13.44
C PRO A 171 -0.87 -6.41 12.24
N VAL A 172 -0.69 -7.74 12.18
CA VAL A 172 -1.07 -8.54 11.01
C VAL A 172 -2.58 -8.56 10.73
N GLU A 173 -3.40 -8.32 11.73
CA GLU A 173 -4.86 -8.24 11.64
C GLU A 173 -5.36 -6.91 11.05
N SER A 174 -4.53 -5.85 11.08
CA SER A 174 -4.93 -4.54 10.57
C SER A 174 -5.04 -4.56 9.05
N ALA A 175 -6.12 -3.99 8.50
CA ALA A 175 -6.25 -3.84 7.05
C ALA A 175 -5.13 -2.96 6.48
N PRO A 176 -4.56 -3.30 5.32
CA PRO A 176 -3.62 -2.44 4.64
C PRO A 176 -4.31 -1.21 4.05
N VAL A 177 -3.52 -0.24 3.59
CA VAL A 177 -4.02 0.87 2.79
C VAL A 177 -4.52 0.31 1.46
N VAL A 178 -5.69 0.79 1.04
CA VAL A 178 -6.31 0.42 -0.24
C VAL A 178 -6.61 1.67 -1.05
N VAL A 179 -6.28 1.64 -2.32
CA VAL A 179 -6.72 2.58 -3.34
C VAL A 179 -7.45 1.75 -4.39
N GLU A 180 -8.77 1.91 -4.50
CA GLU A 180 -9.58 1.11 -5.41
C GLU A 180 -9.36 1.52 -6.87
N ASP A 181 -10.03 0.87 -7.81
CA ASP A 181 -9.85 1.07 -9.25
C ASP A 181 -10.21 2.51 -9.68
N ASP A 182 -9.62 2.95 -10.78
CA ASP A 182 -9.90 4.24 -11.45
C ASP A 182 -9.68 5.50 -10.57
N VAL A 183 -8.99 5.38 -9.44
CA VAL A 183 -8.68 6.52 -8.55
C VAL A 183 -7.54 7.35 -9.11
N SER A 184 -7.66 8.68 -8.97
CA SER A 184 -6.57 9.64 -9.24
C SER A 184 -6.16 10.39 -7.97
N LEU A 185 -4.91 10.21 -7.54
CA LEU A 185 -4.32 10.98 -6.43
C LEU A 185 -3.43 12.07 -7.00
N GLY A 186 -3.65 13.30 -6.57
CA GLY A 186 -2.78 14.44 -6.88
C GLY A 186 -1.39 14.30 -6.24
N ALA A 187 -0.42 15.05 -6.78
CA ALA A 187 0.96 15.00 -6.31
C ALA A 187 1.06 15.27 -4.80
N GLY A 188 1.95 14.56 -4.12
CA GLY A 188 2.21 14.75 -2.70
C GLY A 188 1.15 14.20 -1.75
N CYS A 189 0.12 13.52 -2.25
CA CYS A 189 -0.88 12.86 -1.39
C CYS A 189 -0.25 11.83 -0.46
N ARG A 190 -0.85 11.67 0.71
CA ARG A 190 -0.46 10.64 1.68
C ARG A 190 -1.67 9.87 2.13
N VAL A 191 -1.68 8.56 1.88
CA VAL A 191 -2.74 7.64 2.32
C VAL A 191 -2.13 6.64 3.29
N THR A 192 -2.58 6.63 4.54
CA THR A 192 -1.89 5.88 5.60
C THR A 192 -2.84 5.14 6.53
N SER A 193 -2.28 4.21 7.31
CA SER A 193 -2.95 3.58 8.46
C SER A 193 -4.22 2.80 8.11
N GLY A 194 -4.23 2.10 6.99
CA GLY A 194 -5.37 1.27 6.58
C GLY A 194 -6.55 2.06 5.99
N PHE A 195 -6.33 3.32 5.58
CA PHE A 195 -7.36 4.11 4.91
C PHE A 195 -7.72 3.50 3.55
N VAL A 196 -9.00 3.57 3.20
CA VAL A 196 -9.52 3.10 1.90
C VAL A 196 -9.95 4.29 1.05
N VAL A 197 -9.45 4.39 -0.16
CA VAL A 197 -9.91 5.36 -1.16
C VAL A 197 -10.83 4.64 -2.14
N GLY A 198 -12.10 5.03 -2.16
CA GLY A 198 -13.14 4.40 -2.99
C GLY A 198 -12.95 4.65 -4.47
N GLU A 199 -13.41 3.69 -5.26
CA GLU A 199 -13.33 3.62 -6.73
C GLU A 199 -13.73 4.94 -7.41
N GLY A 200 -13.04 5.31 -8.49
CA GLY A 200 -13.35 6.48 -9.31
C GLY A 200 -13.11 7.84 -8.65
N SER A 201 -12.57 7.87 -7.43
CA SER A 201 -12.36 9.13 -6.71
C SER A 201 -11.15 9.91 -7.23
N VAL A 202 -11.24 11.24 -7.14
CA VAL A 202 -10.16 12.19 -7.46
C VAL A 202 -9.76 12.96 -6.22
N VAL A 203 -8.49 12.88 -5.84
CA VAL A 203 -7.97 13.52 -4.62
C VAL A 203 -7.00 14.63 -5.01
N GLY A 204 -7.26 15.84 -4.51
CA GLY A 204 -6.41 17.01 -4.74
C GLY A 204 -5.02 16.87 -4.12
N GLU A 205 -4.06 17.64 -4.64
CA GLU A 205 -2.65 17.60 -4.27
C GLU A 205 -2.44 17.83 -2.77
N ASN A 206 -1.40 17.18 -2.21
CA ASN A 206 -1.00 17.26 -0.81
C ASN A 206 -2.09 16.88 0.22
N THR A 207 -3.12 16.16 -0.21
CA THR A 207 -4.16 15.69 0.72
C THR A 207 -3.63 14.56 1.59
N LEU A 208 -3.90 14.66 2.91
CA LEU A 208 -3.58 13.62 3.89
C LEU A 208 -4.85 12.83 4.24
N LEU A 209 -4.85 11.56 3.86
CA LEU A 209 -5.91 10.60 4.13
C LEU A 209 -5.44 9.59 5.19
N THR A 210 -6.06 9.65 6.36
CA THR A 210 -5.77 8.75 7.48
C THR A 210 -7.03 8.57 8.33
N PRO A 211 -7.24 7.43 9.00
CA PRO A 211 -8.46 7.20 9.81
C PRO A 211 -8.69 8.21 10.95
N ARG A 212 -7.70 9.04 11.26
CA ARG A 212 -7.80 10.05 12.32
C ARG A 212 -8.30 11.40 11.84
N ILE A 213 -8.33 11.62 10.53
CA ILE A 213 -8.81 12.87 9.92
C ILE A 213 -10.22 12.59 9.39
N PRO A 214 -11.23 13.42 9.79
CA PRO A 214 -12.59 13.27 9.29
C PRO A 214 -12.68 13.60 7.80
N VAL A 215 -13.49 12.85 7.08
CA VAL A 215 -13.95 13.17 5.73
C VAL A 215 -15.38 13.66 5.82
N TYR A 216 -15.59 14.91 5.46
CA TYR A 216 -16.92 15.53 5.35
C TYR A 216 -17.45 15.24 3.95
N ASP A 217 -18.27 14.21 3.82
CA ASP A 217 -18.94 13.87 2.57
C ASP A 217 -20.15 14.78 2.37
N LEU A 218 -20.02 15.78 1.49
CA LEU A 218 -21.09 16.72 1.21
C LEU A 218 -22.18 16.14 0.32
N VAL A 219 -21.91 15.03 -0.36
CA VAL A 219 -22.89 14.35 -1.22
C VAL A 219 -23.96 13.67 -0.36
N GLU A 220 -23.53 12.89 0.63
CA GLU A 220 -24.44 12.19 1.55
C GLU A 220 -24.77 13.01 2.81
N GLY A 221 -24.05 14.11 3.04
CA GLY A 221 -24.26 14.98 4.22
C GLY A 221 -23.78 14.34 5.53
N GLU A 222 -22.75 13.53 5.48
CA GLU A 222 -22.22 12.81 6.65
C GLU A 222 -20.72 13.01 6.86
N VAL A 223 -20.24 12.61 8.04
CA VAL A 223 -18.82 12.61 8.37
C VAL A 223 -18.37 11.19 8.58
N VAL A 224 -17.43 10.74 7.75
CA VAL A 224 -16.89 9.40 7.79
C VAL A 224 -15.42 9.38 8.18
N PHE A 225 -14.92 8.23 8.65
CA PHE A 225 -13.54 8.02 9.06
C PHE A 225 -12.99 6.73 8.46
N GLY A 226 -11.71 6.74 8.09
CA GLY A 226 -11.02 5.56 7.62
C GLY A 226 -11.26 5.23 6.15
N HIS A 227 -12.16 5.91 5.49
CA HIS A 227 -12.38 5.75 4.05
C HIS A 227 -12.87 7.05 3.39
N LEU A 228 -12.63 7.15 2.10
CA LEU A 228 -13.29 8.07 1.18
C LEU A 228 -14.30 7.25 0.37
N PRO A 229 -15.59 7.59 0.37
CA PRO A 229 -16.58 6.91 -0.46
C PRO A 229 -16.21 6.97 -1.96
N PRO A 230 -16.71 6.04 -2.80
CA PRO A 230 -16.42 6.05 -4.22
C PRO A 230 -16.99 7.28 -4.93
N GLU A 231 -16.41 7.61 -6.09
CA GLU A 231 -16.87 8.70 -6.96
C GLU A 231 -16.91 10.06 -6.25
N ARG A 232 -15.88 10.34 -5.43
CA ARG A 232 -15.72 11.63 -4.74
C ARG A 232 -14.54 12.43 -5.26
N ARG A 233 -14.72 13.74 -5.34
CA ARG A 233 -13.63 14.71 -5.45
C ARG A 233 -13.29 15.19 -4.05
N ALA A 234 -12.08 14.92 -3.58
CA ALA A 234 -11.69 15.19 -2.20
C ALA A 234 -10.46 16.10 -2.10
N PHE A 235 -10.42 16.96 -1.10
CA PHE A 235 -9.30 17.87 -0.85
C PHE A 235 -9.20 18.26 0.62
N THR A 236 -7.98 18.65 1.04
CA THR A 236 -7.74 19.11 2.42
C THR A 236 -8.42 20.43 2.70
N ARG A 237 -9.05 20.54 3.86
CA ARG A 237 -9.54 21.77 4.50
C ARG A 237 -9.07 21.83 5.94
N PHE A 238 -9.17 23.02 6.52
CA PHE A 238 -8.96 23.22 7.95
C PHE A 238 -10.28 23.66 8.58
N VAL A 239 -10.70 22.98 9.63
CA VAL A 239 -11.92 23.27 10.38
C VAL A 239 -11.58 23.68 11.80
N GLU A 240 -12.43 24.47 12.44
CA GLU A 240 -12.24 24.90 13.83
C GLU A 240 -12.10 23.69 14.76
N SER A 241 -11.25 23.84 15.75
CA SER A 241 -10.97 22.81 16.76
C SER A 241 -11.27 23.35 18.15
N SER A 242 -11.94 22.54 18.97
CA SER A 242 -12.19 22.86 20.39
C SER A 242 -10.90 22.98 21.24
N ILE A 243 -9.73 22.62 20.70
CA ILE A 243 -8.44 22.84 21.34
C ILE A 243 -8.04 24.33 21.33
N GLY A 244 -8.79 25.18 20.58
CA GLY A 244 -8.52 26.60 20.41
C GLY A 244 -8.63 27.45 21.67
N ASP A 245 -9.24 26.95 22.73
CA ASP A 245 -9.40 27.66 24.02
C ASP A 245 -8.12 27.62 24.91
N HIS A 246 -7.00 27.11 24.38
CA HIS A 246 -5.75 27.05 25.11
C HIS A 246 -4.94 28.34 24.94
N ASP A 247 -4.40 28.88 26.05
CA ASP A 247 -3.65 30.14 26.11
C ASP A 247 -2.48 30.23 25.11
N LEU A 248 -1.90 29.09 24.70
CA LEU A 248 -0.84 29.05 23.68
C LEU A 248 -1.28 29.50 22.30
N PHE A 249 -2.57 29.45 22.00
CA PHE A 249 -3.12 29.87 20.70
C PHE A 249 -3.61 31.32 20.70
N GLY A 250 -3.75 31.96 21.86
CA GLY A 250 -4.27 33.32 22.01
C GLY A 250 -5.65 33.47 21.37
N ASP A 251 -5.92 34.64 20.78
CA ASP A 251 -7.19 34.93 20.13
C ASP A 251 -7.33 34.35 18.71
N ALA A 252 -6.29 33.67 18.20
CA ALA A 252 -6.27 33.16 16.82
C ALA A 252 -7.12 31.88 16.63
N GLY A 253 -7.54 31.25 17.74
CA GLY A 253 -8.21 29.94 17.70
C GLY A 253 -7.30 28.80 17.24
N ALA A 254 -7.80 27.58 17.21
CA ALA A 254 -7.11 26.44 16.67
C ALA A 254 -7.90 25.80 15.52
N PHE A 255 -7.17 25.32 14.53
CA PHE A 255 -7.73 24.62 13.39
C PHE A 255 -7.13 23.21 13.32
N LYS A 256 -7.91 22.25 12.89
CA LYS A 256 -7.47 20.89 12.62
C LYS A 256 -7.69 20.53 11.15
N PRO A 257 -6.86 19.65 10.57
CA PRO A 257 -7.09 19.19 9.22
C PRO A 257 -8.38 18.38 9.11
N ALA A 258 -9.05 18.52 8.00
CA ALA A 258 -10.19 17.73 7.57
C ALA A 258 -10.07 17.50 6.06
N VAL A 259 -10.77 16.49 5.56
CA VAL A 259 -10.99 16.29 4.13
C VAL A 259 -12.44 16.66 3.82
N VAL A 260 -12.66 17.41 2.77
CA VAL A 260 -13.99 17.67 2.22
C VAL A 260 -14.12 16.91 0.92
N ALA A 261 -15.22 16.19 0.75
CA ALA A 261 -15.53 15.41 -0.41
C ALA A 261 -16.82 15.91 -1.06
N THR A 262 -16.78 16.16 -2.36
CA THR A 262 -17.90 16.54 -3.23
C THR A 262 -18.12 15.49 -4.28
N ASP A 263 -19.14 15.64 -5.11
CA ASP A 263 -19.33 14.81 -6.30
C ASP A 263 -18.11 14.96 -7.24
N VAL A 264 -17.67 13.85 -7.84
CA VAL A 264 -16.52 13.85 -8.73
C VAL A 264 -16.75 14.68 -10.00
N GLU A 265 -18.00 14.80 -10.45
CA GLU A 265 -18.37 15.60 -11.61
C GLU A 265 -18.50 17.10 -11.28
N GLU A 266 -18.54 17.48 -10.00
CA GLU A 266 -18.64 18.87 -9.58
C GLU A 266 -17.32 19.62 -9.85
N ASP A 267 -17.39 20.67 -10.66
CA ASP A 267 -16.24 21.54 -10.93
C ASP A 267 -16.00 22.49 -9.75
N THR A 268 -15.11 22.06 -8.84
CA THR A 268 -14.80 22.80 -7.61
C THR A 268 -13.85 23.99 -7.82
N LEU A 269 -13.45 24.30 -9.06
CA LEU A 269 -12.58 25.45 -9.35
C LEU A 269 -13.35 26.78 -9.40
N GLU A 270 -14.67 26.76 -9.40
CA GLU A 270 -15.51 27.96 -9.38
C GLU A 270 -16.11 28.28 -7.99
N ALA A 271 -15.74 27.57 -6.92
CA ALA A 271 -16.27 27.78 -5.57
C ALA A 271 -15.32 28.54 -4.65
#